data_082f58076180f4f440890ca2368d456d
#
_entry.id   082f58076180f4f440890ca2368d456d
#
_cell.length_a   1.000
_cell.length_b   1.000
_cell.length_c   1.000
_cell.angle_alpha   90.00
_cell.angle_beta   90.00
_cell.angle_gamma   90.00
#
_symmetry.space_group_name_H-M   'P 1'
#
loop_
_entity.id
_entity.type
_entity.pdbx_description
1 polymer ?
#
loop_
_entity_poly.entity_id
_entity_poly.type
_entity_poly.pdbx_seq_one_letter_code
_entity_poly.pdbx_strand_id
1 'polypeptide(L)'
;MERRVVIIGAGISGLVACKYLLEFGFNPIVFEVDDGVGGLWRHTMDSTKLQNNKQMFQFMDFPWPSVKEDNPSHKQVLDYVNSYAEHFSLIPYIRFNSKVIDIDYVGGESSEEMKSWELWGGNGRPFCSKGTWHIAVQHTKNLSIE
;
A
#
# COMPACT_ATOMS: atom_id res chain seq x y z
N MET A 1 -20.47 6.08 -11.37
CA MET A 1 -19.04 6.32 -11.71
C MET A 1 -18.23 5.33 -10.89
N GLU A 2 -17.43 4.52 -11.53
CA GLU A 2 -16.60 3.52 -10.84
C GLU A 2 -15.51 4.22 -10.03
N ARG A 3 -15.49 4.00 -8.71
CA ARG A 3 -14.55 4.65 -7.79
C ARG A 3 -13.28 3.79 -7.67
N ARG A 4 -12.44 3.81 -8.71
CA ARG A 4 -11.15 3.10 -8.71
C ARG A 4 -10.11 3.87 -7.93
N VAL A 5 -9.33 3.17 -7.11
CA VAL A 5 -8.20 3.74 -6.35
C VAL A 5 -7.01 2.82 -6.53
N VAL A 6 -5.86 3.40 -6.89
CA VAL A 6 -4.59 2.67 -6.93
C VAL A 6 -3.85 2.88 -5.62
N ILE A 7 -3.32 1.79 -5.08
CA ILE A 7 -2.47 1.75 -3.90
C ILE A 7 -1.11 1.20 -4.32
N ILE A 8 -0.04 1.84 -3.91
CA ILE A 8 1.33 1.42 -4.21
C ILE A 8 1.96 0.81 -2.97
N GLY A 9 2.26 -0.49 -3.06
CA GLY A 9 2.84 -1.29 -2.00
C GLY A 9 1.81 -2.01 -1.12
N ALA A 10 2.06 -3.30 -0.87
CA ALA A 10 1.28 -4.15 0.04
C ALA A 10 1.96 -4.32 1.42
N GLY A 11 2.62 -3.28 1.90
CA GLY A 11 3.01 -3.15 3.29
C GLY A 11 1.82 -2.84 4.18
N ILE A 12 2.07 -2.64 5.48
CA ILE A 12 1.02 -2.39 6.48
C ILE A 12 0.06 -1.27 6.07
N SER A 13 0.60 -0.13 5.64
CA SER A 13 -0.21 1.04 5.27
C SER A 13 -1.08 0.77 4.03
N GLY A 14 -0.54 0.08 3.01
CA GLY A 14 -1.28 -0.27 1.81
C GLY A 14 -2.41 -1.26 2.08
N LEU A 15 -2.18 -2.25 2.94
CA LEU A 15 -3.20 -3.22 3.33
C LEU A 15 -4.35 -2.55 4.11
N VAL A 16 -4.02 -1.68 5.06
CA VAL A 16 -5.03 -0.91 5.81
C VAL A 16 -5.84 0.00 4.88
N ALA A 17 -5.17 0.71 3.97
CA ALA A 17 -5.84 1.55 2.98
C ALA A 17 -6.77 0.72 2.09
N CYS A 18 -6.31 -0.44 1.60
CA CYS A 18 -7.12 -1.35 0.79
C CYS A 18 -8.39 -1.79 1.53
N LYS A 19 -8.25 -2.25 2.77
CA LYS A 19 -9.38 -2.66 3.62
C LYS A 19 -10.43 -1.57 3.74
N TYR A 20 -10.03 -0.37 4.18
CA TYR A 20 -10.98 0.73 4.39
C TYR A 20 -11.61 1.22 3.09
N LEU A 21 -10.86 1.25 1.98
CA LEU A 21 -11.44 1.60 0.69
C LEU A 21 -12.53 0.62 0.27
N LEU A 22 -12.34 -0.69 0.50
CA LEU A 22 -13.37 -1.70 0.25
C LEU A 22 -14.60 -1.49 1.12
N GLU A 23 -14.42 -1.20 2.42
CA GLU A 23 -15.52 -0.90 3.34
C GLU A 23 -16.34 0.33 2.91
N PHE A 24 -15.68 1.33 2.33
CA PHE A 24 -16.33 2.53 1.80
C PHE A 24 -16.86 2.38 0.37
N GLY A 25 -16.85 1.17 -0.20
CA GLY A 25 -17.42 0.87 -1.51
C GLY A 25 -16.58 1.40 -2.69
N PHE A 26 -15.27 1.59 -2.49
CA PHE A 26 -14.32 1.84 -3.56
C PHE A 26 -13.85 0.52 -4.19
N ASN A 27 -13.25 0.62 -5.35
CA ASN A 27 -12.64 -0.50 -6.06
C ASN A 27 -11.10 -0.33 -6.08
N PRO A 28 -10.39 -0.75 -5.02
CA PRO A 28 -8.94 -0.61 -4.95
C PRO A 28 -8.22 -1.64 -5.81
N ILE A 29 -7.04 -1.25 -6.29
CA ILE A 29 -6.04 -2.15 -6.84
C ILE A 29 -4.70 -1.81 -6.18
N VAL A 30 -4.02 -2.82 -5.64
CA VAL A 30 -2.73 -2.67 -4.99
C VAL A 30 -1.65 -3.23 -5.91
N PHE A 31 -0.63 -2.42 -6.24
CA PHE A 31 0.56 -2.89 -6.95
C PHE A 31 1.66 -3.16 -5.93
N GLU A 32 2.17 -4.39 -5.89
CA GLU A 32 3.24 -4.80 -5.00
C GLU A 32 4.42 -5.35 -5.81
N VAL A 33 5.60 -4.84 -5.50
CA VAL A 33 6.84 -5.22 -6.19
C VAL A 33 7.27 -6.65 -5.89
N ASP A 34 7.00 -7.10 -4.67
CA ASP A 34 7.30 -8.45 -4.21
C ASP A 34 6.24 -9.47 -4.64
N ASP A 35 6.50 -10.72 -4.32
CA ASP A 35 5.58 -11.85 -4.54
C ASP A 35 4.65 -12.13 -3.35
N GLY A 36 4.64 -11.25 -2.35
CA GLY A 36 3.80 -11.36 -1.15
C GLY A 36 3.68 -10.06 -0.39
N VAL A 37 2.76 -10.01 0.58
CA VAL A 37 2.54 -8.86 1.42
C VAL A 37 3.58 -8.73 2.52
N GLY A 38 3.73 -7.54 3.12
CA GLY A 38 4.57 -7.33 4.31
C GLY A 38 5.56 -6.17 4.20
N GLY A 39 5.91 -5.74 2.98
CA GLY A 39 6.81 -4.61 2.76
C GLY A 39 8.13 -4.78 3.50
N LEU A 40 8.53 -3.80 4.33
CA LEU A 40 9.79 -3.83 5.08
C LEU A 40 10.00 -5.13 5.89
N TRP A 41 8.95 -5.73 6.41
CA TRP A 41 9.06 -6.95 7.23
C TRP A 41 9.51 -8.19 6.46
N ARG A 42 9.45 -8.17 5.13
CA ARG A 42 10.00 -9.22 4.26
C ARG A 42 11.51 -9.11 4.07
N HIS A 43 12.06 -7.89 4.15
CA HIS A 43 13.43 -7.58 3.77
C HIS A 43 14.31 -7.15 4.94
N THR A 44 13.82 -7.24 6.16
CA THR A 44 14.58 -6.88 7.35
C THR A 44 15.52 -8.01 7.81
N MET A 45 16.48 -7.69 8.66
CA MET A 45 17.44 -8.66 9.19
C MET A 45 16.76 -9.70 10.09
N ASP A 46 17.26 -10.93 10.11
CA ASP A 46 16.73 -12.03 10.94
C ASP A 46 16.70 -11.71 12.45
N SER A 47 17.59 -10.85 12.92
CA SER A 47 17.64 -10.40 14.31
C SER A 47 16.63 -9.31 14.66
N THR A 48 15.93 -8.74 13.66
CA THR A 48 15.00 -7.64 13.88
C THR A 48 13.80 -8.10 14.70
N LYS A 49 13.45 -7.29 15.69
CA LYS A 49 12.24 -7.44 16.51
C LYS A 49 11.47 -6.14 16.51
N LEU A 50 10.19 -6.24 16.81
CA LEU A 50 9.37 -5.06 17.04
C LEU A 50 9.96 -4.25 18.19
N GLN A 51 10.21 -2.96 17.98
CA GLN A 51 10.84 -2.09 18.99
C GLN A 51 9.84 -1.69 20.09
N ASN A 52 8.57 -1.57 19.73
CA ASN A 52 7.50 -1.27 20.65
C ASN A 52 6.80 -2.57 21.10
N ASN A 53 6.07 -2.48 22.21
CA ASN A 53 5.22 -3.57 22.65
C ASN A 53 4.18 -3.89 21.57
N LYS A 54 3.87 -5.18 21.38
CA LYS A 54 2.94 -5.66 20.35
C LYS A 54 1.55 -5.00 20.41
N GLN A 55 1.06 -4.64 21.61
CA GLN A 55 -0.22 -3.96 21.74
C GLN A 55 -0.22 -2.57 21.09
N MET A 56 0.92 -1.88 21.06
CA MET A 56 1.05 -0.58 20.40
C MET A 56 1.09 -0.70 18.86
N PHE A 57 1.45 -1.87 18.37
CA PHE A 57 1.50 -2.16 16.93
C PHE A 57 0.20 -2.82 16.42
N GLN A 58 -0.62 -3.32 17.34
CA GLN A 58 -1.85 -4.02 17.02
C GLN A 58 -2.85 -3.14 16.30
N PHE A 59 -3.47 -3.68 15.27
CA PHE A 59 -4.65 -3.03 14.68
C PHE A 59 -5.84 -3.12 15.62
N MET A 60 -6.67 -2.09 15.64
CA MET A 60 -7.83 -2.02 16.56
C MET A 60 -8.86 -3.14 16.28
N ASP A 61 -8.95 -3.56 15.04
CA ASP A 61 -9.93 -4.54 14.53
C ASP A 61 -9.32 -5.91 14.26
N PHE A 62 -8.03 -6.09 14.54
CA PHE A 62 -7.33 -7.35 14.35
C PHE A 62 -6.31 -7.59 15.45
N PRO A 63 -6.68 -8.28 16.53
CA PRO A 63 -5.78 -8.55 17.65
C PRO A 63 -4.68 -9.53 17.25
N TRP A 64 -3.53 -9.44 17.92
CA TRP A 64 -2.47 -10.42 17.78
C TRP A 64 -3.00 -11.83 18.07
N PRO A 65 -2.60 -12.82 17.26
CA PRO A 65 -2.75 -14.22 17.64
C PRO A 65 -1.94 -14.52 18.90
N SER A 66 -2.01 -15.72 19.43
CA SER A 66 -1.32 -16.13 20.67
C SER A 66 0.22 -16.07 20.54
N VAL A 67 0.77 -14.87 20.53
CA VAL A 67 2.21 -14.60 20.60
C VAL A 67 2.57 -14.27 22.04
N LYS A 68 3.52 -15.01 22.63
CA LYS A 68 3.90 -14.83 24.05
C LYS A 68 4.78 -13.61 24.27
N GLU A 69 5.67 -13.32 23.32
CA GLU A 69 6.64 -12.23 23.39
C GLU A 69 5.97 -10.87 23.32
N ASP A 70 6.42 -9.91 24.13
CA ASP A 70 5.97 -8.52 24.08
C ASP A 70 6.54 -7.79 22.84
N ASN A 71 7.73 -8.19 22.42
CA ASN A 71 8.43 -7.67 21.24
C ASN A 71 8.61 -8.79 20.21
N PRO A 72 7.60 -9.08 19.38
CA PRO A 72 7.66 -10.12 18.37
C PRO A 72 8.83 -9.96 17.39
N SER A 73 9.36 -11.10 16.93
CA SER A 73 10.35 -11.14 15.85
C SER A 73 9.74 -10.66 14.52
N HIS A 74 10.62 -10.28 13.58
CA HIS A 74 10.15 -9.87 12.24
C HIS A 74 9.28 -10.94 11.57
N LYS A 75 9.58 -12.23 11.77
CA LYS A 75 8.77 -13.34 11.23
C LYS A 75 7.36 -13.34 11.83
N GLN A 76 7.25 -13.18 13.14
CA GLN A 76 5.95 -13.10 13.81
C GLN A 76 5.16 -11.85 13.36
N VAL A 77 5.85 -10.72 13.11
CA VAL A 77 5.19 -9.54 12.55
C VAL A 77 4.74 -9.79 11.10
N LEU A 78 5.57 -10.43 10.29
CA LEU A 78 5.21 -10.79 8.92
C LEU A 78 4.03 -11.75 8.88
N ASP A 79 4.00 -12.76 9.75
CA ASP A 79 2.87 -13.70 9.89
C ASP A 79 1.58 -12.97 10.30
N TYR A 80 1.69 -11.98 11.20
CA TYR A 80 0.57 -11.14 11.62
C TYR A 80 0.02 -10.31 10.44
N VAL A 81 0.89 -9.71 9.63
CA VAL A 81 0.50 -8.92 8.45
C VAL A 81 -0.12 -9.80 7.37
N ASN A 82 0.41 -11.00 7.15
CA ASN A 82 -0.20 -11.98 6.23
C ASN A 82 -1.60 -12.39 6.71
N SER A 83 -1.72 -12.74 8.00
CA SER A 83 -3.01 -13.11 8.60
C SER A 83 -4.04 -11.97 8.50
N TYR A 84 -3.62 -10.72 8.63
CA TYR A 84 -4.47 -9.55 8.41
C TYR A 84 -5.00 -9.51 6.97
N ALA A 85 -4.11 -9.65 5.99
CA ALA A 85 -4.48 -9.60 4.58
C ALA A 85 -5.45 -10.75 4.20
N GLU A 86 -5.25 -11.94 4.75
CA GLU A 86 -6.13 -13.10 4.57
C GLU A 86 -7.49 -12.90 5.24
N HIS A 87 -7.49 -12.46 6.51
CA HIS A 87 -8.71 -12.26 7.31
C HIS A 87 -9.67 -11.29 6.65
N PHE A 88 -9.16 -10.19 6.11
CA PHE A 88 -9.96 -9.18 5.41
C PHE A 88 -10.10 -9.45 3.90
N SER A 89 -9.65 -10.62 3.42
CA SER A 89 -9.75 -11.03 2.00
C SER A 89 -9.15 -10.00 1.03
N LEU A 90 -7.99 -9.44 1.37
CA LEU A 90 -7.35 -8.38 0.58
C LEU A 90 -6.53 -8.91 -0.59
N ILE A 91 -6.07 -10.15 -0.53
CA ILE A 91 -5.18 -10.77 -1.54
C ILE A 91 -5.71 -10.65 -2.98
N PRO A 92 -7.02 -10.84 -3.27
CA PRO A 92 -7.54 -10.70 -4.64
C PRO A 92 -7.39 -9.30 -5.25
N TYR A 93 -7.16 -8.28 -4.44
CA TYR A 93 -6.99 -6.89 -4.88
C TYR A 93 -5.53 -6.51 -5.11
N ILE A 94 -4.57 -7.45 -4.85
CA ILE A 94 -3.14 -7.19 -4.93
C ILE A 94 -2.56 -7.82 -6.20
N ARG A 95 -1.90 -7.00 -7.01
CA ARG A 95 -1.07 -7.45 -8.12
C ARG A 95 0.37 -7.53 -7.66
N PHE A 96 0.81 -8.75 -7.34
CA PHE A 96 2.19 -9.03 -6.98
C PHE A 96 3.14 -8.96 -8.18
N ASN A 97 4.44 -8.87 -7.91
CA ASN A 97 5.50 -8.77 -8.92
C ASN A 97 5.29 -7.59 -9.88
N SER A 98 4.72 -6.50 -9.38
CA SER A 98 4.25 -5.35 -10.14
C SER A 98 4.82 -4.07 -9.53
N LYS A 99 5.92 -3.58 -10.12
CA LYS A 99 6.61 -2.37 -9.67
C LYS A 99 6.04 -1.16 -10.38
N VAL A 100 5.46 -0.22 -9.63
CA VAL A 100 5.13 1.09 -10.19
C VAL A 100 6.43 1.84 -10.43
N ILE A 101 6.67 2.24 -11.66
CA ILE A 101 7.91 2.91 -12.11
C ILE A 101 7.69 4.37 -12.48
N ASP A 102 6.45 4.75 -12.76
CA ASP A 102 6.10 6.13 -13.07
C ASP A 102 4.64 6.42 -12.71
N ILE A 103 4.37 7.68 -12.34
CA ILE A 103 3.03 8.19 -12.04
C ILE A 103 2.92 9.59 -12.60
N ASP A 104 1.95 9.81 -13.46
CA ASP A 104 1.71 11.12 -14.06
C ASP A 104 0.22 11.49 -13.99
N TYR A 105 -0.06 12.77 -13.84
CA TYR A 105 -1.41 13.31 -13.86
C TYR A 105 -1.61 14.15 -15.12
N VAL A 106 -2.43 13.67 -16.03
CA VAL A 106 -2.60 14.27 -17.36
C VAL A 106 -3.95 14.96 -17.48
N GLY A 107 -3.89 16.23 -17.79
CA GLY A 107 -5.03 17.08 -18.11
C GLY A 107 -5.80 17.56 -16.88
N GLY A 108 -6.38 18.73 -16.99
CA GLY A 108 -7.27 19.30 -15.99
C GLY A 108 -6.67 20.38 -15.10
N GLU A 109 -5.37 20.42 -14.93
CA GLU A 109 -4.68 21.46 -14.16
C GLU A 109 -3.91 22.41 -15.06
N SER A 110 -3.79 23.68 -14.63
CA SER A 110 -2.94 24.65 -15.34
C SER A 110 -1.45 24.37 -15.09
N SER A 111 -0.59 24.83 -15.98
CA SER A 111 0.86 24.72 -15.79
C SER A 111 1.35 25.40 -14.50
N GLU A 112 0.66 26.44 -14.03
CA GLU A 112 0.99 27.12 -12.79
C GLU A 112 0.62 26.28 -11.55
N GLU A 113 -0.53 25.59 -11.59
CA GLU A 113 -0.96 24.67 -10.56
C GLU A 113 -0.03 23.48 -10.44
N MET A 114 0.38 22.87 -11.57
CA MET A 114 1.37 21.78 -11.58
C MET A 114 2.72 22.22 -11.00
N LYS A 115 3.23 23.41 -11.33
CA LYS A 115 4.45 23.96 -10.73
C LYS A 115 4.31 24.17 -9.22
N SER A 116 3.14 24.59 -8.75
CA SER A 116 2.87 24.74 -7.32
C SER A 116 2.96 23.40 -6.58
N TRP A 117 2.49 22.32 -7.18
CA TRP A 117 2.63 20.98 -6.62
C TRP A 117 4.09 20.51 -6.55
N GLU A 118 4.89 20.77 -7.59
CA GLU A 118 6.32 20.43 -7.61
C GLU A 118 7.11 21.17 -6.51
N LEU A 119 6.84 22.45 -6.29
CA LEU A 119 7.63 23.29 -5.39
C LEU A 119 7.18 23.22 -3.93
N TRP A 120 5.88 23.11 -3.67
CA TRP A 120 5.31 23.34 -2.34
C TRP A 120 4.35 22.24 -1.88
N GLY A 121 4.23 21.15 -2.61
CA GLY A 121 3.22 20.12 -2.33
C GLY A 121 1.81 20.58 -2.65
N GLY A 122 1.69 21.59 -3.52
CA GLY A 122 0.43 22.12 -4.02
C GLY A 122 -0.06 23.39 -3.33
N ASN A 123 -1.21 23.83 -3.77
CA ASN A 123 -1.90 25.05 -3.29
C ASN A 123 -2.98 24.76 -2.22
N GLY A 124 -3.01 23.54 -1.68
CA GLY A 124 -4.02 23.06 -0.73
C GLY A 124 -5.35 22.65 -1.36
N ARG A 125 -5.48 22.69 -2.67
CA ARG A 125 -6.65 22.20 -3.41
C ARG A 125 -6.38 20.80 -3.94
N PRO A 126 -7.36 19.90 -3.94
CA PRO A 126 -7.21 18.58 -4.55
C PRO A 126 -7.08 18.74 -6.08
N PHE A 127 -6.49 17.74 -6.75
CA PHE A 127 -6.51 17.67 -8.20
C PHE A 127 -7.94 17.74 -8.73
N CYS A 128 -8.13 18.45 -9.85
CA CYS A 128 -9.45 18.55 -10.43
C CYS A 128 -9.94 17.18 -10.96
N SER A 129 -11.24 17.02 -11.08
CA SER A 129 -11.85 15.77 -11.56
C SER A 129 -11.74 15.55 -13.08
N LYS A 130 -11.10 16.46 -13.80
CA LYS A 130 -10.99 16.42 -15.28
C LYS A 130 -9.76 15.68 -15.78
N GLY A 131 -8.73 15.55 -14.96
CA GLY A 131 -7.50 14.86 -15.31
C GLY A 131 -7.60 13.36 -15.09
N THR A 132 -6.57 12.65 -15.58
CA THR A 132 -6.43 11.20 -15.48
C THR A 132 -5.06 10.86 -14.94
N TRP A 133 -5.00 9.96 -13.95
CA TRP A 133 -3.76 9.38 -13.48
C TRP A 133 -3.28 8.31 -14.45
N HIS A 134 -2.07 8.47 -14.94
CA HIS A 134 -1.34 7.49 -15.73
C HIS A 134 -0.29 6.84 -14.83
N ILE A 135 -0.30 5.53 -14.79
CA ILE A 135 0.58 4.75 -13.93
C ILE A 135 1.28 3.72 -14.80
N ALA A 136 2.61 3.79 -14.87
CA ALA A 136 3.41 2.79 -15.55
C ALA A 136 3.83 1.70 -14.55
N VAL A 137 3.52 0.46 -14.87
CA VAL A 137 3.80 -0.70 -14.02
C VAL A 137 4.72 -1.66 -14.75
N GLN A 138 5.86 -1.98 -14.14
CA GLN A 138 6.80 -2.97 -14.65
C GLN A 138 6.58 -4.31 -13.93
N HIS A 139 6.39 -5.35 -14.69
CA HIS A 139 6.34 -6.71 -14.16
C HIS A 139 7.73 -7.19 -13.81
N THR A 140 8.01 -7.52 -12.54
CA THR A 140 9.38 -7.78 -12.04
C THR A 140 10.01 -9.07 -12.57
N LYS A 141 9.21 -10.05 -13.02
CA LYS A 141 9.72 -11.35 -13.52
C LYS A 141 10.15 -11.33 -15.00
N ASN A 142 9.49 -10.53 -15.83
CA ASN A 142 9.74 -10.47 -17.27
C ASN A 142 10.09 -9.09 -17.80
N LEU A 143 10.11 -8.08 -16.91
CA LEU A 143 10.41 -6.68 -17.18
C LEU A 143 9.48 -6.02 -18.22
N SER A 144 8.34 -6.63 -18.55
CA SER A 144 7.33 -5.98 -19.38
C SER A 144 6.71 -4.77 -18.65
N ILE A 145 6.32 -3.74 -19.39
CA ILE A 145 5.70 -2.53 -18.87
C ILE A 145 4.27 -2.44 -19.44
N GLU A 146 3.31 -2.19 -18.58
CA GLU A 146 1.91 -1.88 -18.89
C GLU A 146 1.51 -0.51 -18.36
#